data_ae2968859126d263f58a6bc638dbc577
#
_entry.id   ae2968859126d263f58a6bc638dbc577
#
_cell.length_a   1.000
_cell.length_b   1.000
_cell.length_c   1.000
_cell.angle_alpha   90.00
_cell.angle_beta   90.00
_cell.angle_gamma   90.00
#
_symmetry.space_group_name_H-M   'P 1'
#
loop_
_entity.id
_entity.type
_entity.pdbx_description
1 polymer ?
#
loop_
_entity_poly.entity_id
_entity_poly.type
_entity_poly.pdbx_seq_one_letter_code
_entity_poly.pdbx_strand_id
1 'polypeptide(L)'
;LLEINPRASSWNLLAYACGVNIPYIAYRDVVGLPAEAMQLQSEGPRYLYFGHDRRAFMDYRRHGDCGFVEWVRSLIGKNVYQYFAADDPGPWLSLLKEKVTSRL
;
A
#
# COMPACT_ATOMS: atom_id res chain seq x y z
N LEU A 1 7.87 -8.99 -25.58
CA LEU A 1 8.04 -7.97 -24.54
C LEU A 1 6.72 -7.22 -24.41
N LEU A 2 6.08 -7.29 -23.24
CA LEU A 2 4.78 -6.63 -23.03
C LEU A 2 4.99 -5.14 -22.69
N GLU A 3 5.65 -4.87 -21.59
CA GLU A 3 5.96 -3.51 -21.13
C GLU A 3 7.04 -3.56 -20.04
N ILE A 4 7.96 -2.60 -20.07
CA ILE A 4 8.89 -2.38 -18.95
C ILE A 4 8.55 -1.02 -18.37
N ASN A 5 8.15 -0.99 -17.09
CA ASN A 5 7.84 0.25 -16.39
C ASN A 5 9.07 0.69 -15.56
N PRO A 6 9.81 1.71 -16.00
CA PRO A 6 11.07 2.12 -15.37
C PRO A 6 10.89 2.95 -14.09
N ARG A 7 9.66 3.21 -13.68
CA ARG A 7 9.36 3.97 -12.46
C ARG A 7 9.19 3.08 -11.24
N ALA A 8 9.46 3.62 -10.06
CA ALA A 8 9.13 2.97 -8.81
C ALA A 8 7.61 2.71 -8.72
N SER A 9 7.24 1.51 -8.36
CA SER A 9 5.84 1.14 -8.16
C SER A 9 5.34 1.60 -6.79
N SER A 10 4.08 1.99 -6.69
CA SER A 10 3.42 2.24 -5.40
C SER A 10 3.38 1.00 -4.49
N TRP A 11 3.56 -0.20 -5.06
CA TRP A 11 3.64 -1.47 -4.33
C TRP A 11 4.98 -1.70 -3.63
N ASN A 12 6.00 -0.87 -3.87
CA ASN A 12 7.30 -1.01 -3.23
C ASN A 12 7.22 -0.94 -1.70
N LEU A 13 6.25 -0.21 -1.16
CA LEU A 13 6.01 -0.15 0.28
C LEU A 13 5.54 -1.50 0.84
N LEU A 14 4.72 -2.24 0.10
CA LEU A 14 4.33 -3.61 0.48
C LEU A 14 5.53 -4.54 0.42
N ALA A 15 6.33 -4.48 -0.65
CA ALA A 15 7.56 -5.27 -0.77
C ALA A 15 8.51 -5.00 0.40
N TYR A 16 8.70 -3.73 0.76
CA TYR A 16 9.50 -3.33 1.92
C TYR A 16 8.96 -3.94 3.22
N ALA A 17 7.67 -3.86 3.46
CA ALA A 17 7.03 -4.44 4.63
C ALA A 17 7.11 -5.98 4.68
N CYS A 18 7.31 -6.62 3.52
CA CYS A 18 7.60 -8.06 3.40
C CYS A 18 9.11 -8.41 3.47
N GLY A 19 9.96 -7.43 3.78
CA GLY A 19 11.42 -7.63 3.91
C GLY A 19 12.22 -7.39 2.63
N VAL A 20 11.59 -6.90 1.54
CA VAL A 20 12.24 -6.69 0.24
C VAL A 20 12.27 -5.21 -0.12
N ASN A 21 13.39 -4.55 0.16
CA ASN A 21 13.56 -3.12 -0.19
C ASN A 21 14.04 -2.96 -1.65
N ILE A 22 13.11 -3.01 -2.60
CA ILE A 22 13.42 -2.94 -4.04
C ILE A 22 14.22 -1.68 -4.42
N PRO A 23 13.88 -0.45 -3.98
CA PRO A 23 14.69 0.73 -4.26
C PRO A 23 16.12 0.63 -3.74
N TYR A 24 16.32 0.06 -2.56
CA TYR A 24 17.65 -0.10 -1.98
C TYR A 24 18.49 -1.14 -2.74
N ILE A 25 17.86 -2.20 -3.23
CA ILE A 25 18.50 -3.19 -4.08
C ILE A 25 19.02 -2.54 -5.36
N ALA A 26 18.13 -1.80 -6.03
CA ALA A 26 18.49 -1.08 -7.25
C ALA A 26 19.65 -0.09 -7.02
N TYR A 27 19.61 0.63 -5.90
CA TYR A 27 20.72 1.49 -5.50
C TYR A 27 22.05 0.72 -5.34
N ARG A 28 22.02 -0.40 -4.61
CA ARG A 28 23.22 -1.24 -4.41
C ARG A 28 23.78 -1.77 -5.72
N ASP A 29 22.92 -2.21 -6.62
CA ASP A 29 23.32 -2.69 -7.95
C ASP A 29 24.03 -1.59 -8.75
N VAL A 30 23.46 -0.38 -8.79
CA VAL A 30 24.04 0.76 -9.51
C VAL A 30 25.41 1.18 -8.95
N VAL A 31 25.61 1.12 -7.62
CA VAL A 31 26.89 1.49 -6.98
C VAL A 31 27.87 0.32 -6.87
N GLY A 32 27.56 -0.84 -7.42
CA GLY A 32 28.43 -2.02 -7.46
C GLY A 32 28.59 -2.73 -6.13
N LEU A 33 27.67 -2.57 -5.19
CA LEU A 33 27.68 -3.29 -3.92
C LEU A 33 27.14 -4.72 -4.11
N PRO A 34 27.66 -5.71 -3.36
CA PRO A 34 27.21 -7.09 -3.50
C PRO A 34 25.72 -7.23 -3.16
N ALA A 35 25.01 -8.07 -3.93
CA ALA A 35 23.62 -8.41 -3.66
C ALA A 35 23.52 -9.15 -2.32
N GLU A 36 22.54 -8.77 -1.51
CA GLU A 36 22.17 -9.51 -0.30
C GLU A 36 21.10 -10.54 -0.62
N ALA A 37 21.26 -11.74 -0.04
CA ALA A 37 20.20 -12.74 -0.09
C ALA A 37 18.96 -12.23 0.65
N MET A 38 17.82 -12.21 -0.04
CA MET A 38 16.56 -11.82 0.57
C MET A 38 15.76 -13.04 0.93
N GLN A 39 15.21 -13.00 2.13
CA GLN A 39 14.22 -14.00 2.55
C GLN A 39 12.82 -13.41 2.29
N LEU A 40 12.11 -13.98 1.33
CA LEU A 40 10.69 -13.70 1.15
C LEU A 40 9.93 -14.31 2.33
N GLN A 41 9.13 -13.50 3.00
CA GLN A 41 8.18 -14.00 3.99
C GLN A 41 7.01 -14.67 3.26
N SER A 42 6.63 -15.87 3.68
CA SER A 42 5.47 -16.60 3.12
C SER A 42 4.14 -15.93 3.45
N GLU A 43 4.08 -15.20 4.57
CA GLU A 43 2.90 -14.48 5.04
C GLU A 43 3.27 -13.03 5.30
N GLY A 44 2.86 -12.16 4.38
CA GLY A 44 3.13 -10.73 4.47
C GLY A 44 1.91 -9.91 4.88
N PRO A 45 2.12 -8.64 5.20
CA PRO A 45 1.06 -7.68 5.40
C PRO A 45 0.26 -7.48 4.10
N ARG A 46 -0.99 -7.00 4.23
CA ARG A 46 -1.82 -6.64 3.09
C ARG A 46 -1.64 -5.16 2.76
N TYR A 47 -1.59 -4.85 1.47
CA TYR A 47 -1.57 -3.46 1.01
C TYR A 47 -3.00 -2.93 0.94
N LEU A 48 -3.27 -1.85 1.66
CA LEU A 48 -4.60 -1.26 1.75
C LEU A 48 -4.63 0.17 1.19
N TYR A 49 -5.43 0.36 0.15
CA TYR A 49 -5.81 1.68 -0.31
C TYR A 49 -7.23 2.00 0.16
N PHE A 50 -7.33 2.55 1.35
CA PHE A 50 -8.60 2.74 2.06
C PHE A 50 -9.68 3.47 1.24
N GLY A 51 -9.29 4.44 0.41
CA GLY A 51 -10.24 5.17 -0.45
C GLY A 51 -10.94 4.28 -1.48
N HIS A 52 -10.19 3.37 -2.11
CA HIS A 52 -10.71 2.41 -3.08
C HIS A 52 -11.47 1.28 -2.39
N ASP A 53 -10.93 0.78 -1.29
CA ASP A 53 -11.56 -0.28 -0.49
C ASP A 53 -12.96 0.15 -0.01
N ARG A 54 -13.08 1.37 0.52
CA ARG A 54 -14.38 1.92 0.93
C ARG A 54 -15.36 2.05 -0.25
N ARG A 55 -14.89 2.45 -1.44
CA ARG A 55 -15.76 2.52 -2.63
C ARG A 55 -16.24 1.13 -3.03
N ALA A 56 -15.33 0.17 -3.10
CA ALA A 56 -15.65 -1.22 -3.40
C ALA A 56 -16.67 -1.78 -2.41
N PHE A 57 -16.47 -1.52 -1.10
CA PHE A 57 -17.46 -1.91 -0.07
C PHE A 57 -18.83 -1.30 -0.33
N MET A 58 -18.92 -0.02 -0.68
CA MET A 58 -20.21 0.64 -0.97
C MET A 58 -20.91 -0.02 -2.15
N ASP A 59 -20.17 -0.42 -3.18
CA ASP A 59 -20.72 -1.09 -4.36
C ASP A 59 -21.17 -2.52 -4.04
N TYR A 60 -20.36 -3.31 -3.34
CA TYR A 60 -20.73 -4.65 -2.87
C TYR A 60 -21.96 -4.61 -1.95
N ARG A 61 -22.04 -3.62 -1.06
CA ARG A 61 -23.19 -3.46 -0.18
C ARG A 61 -24.46 -3.15 -0.94
N ARG A 62 -24.41 -2.37 -2.01
CA ARG A 62 -25.58 -2.07 -2.87
C ARG A 62 -26.13 -3.33 -3.57
N HIS A 63 -25.24 -4.26 -3.90
CA HIS A 63 -25.62 -5.54 -4.51
C HIS A 63 -25.95 -6.64 -3.48
N GLY A 64 -25.74 -6.38 -2.20
CA GLY A 64 -26.01 -7.35 -1.14
C GLY A 64 -24.89 -8.37 -0.92
N ASP A 65 -23.74 -8.19 -1.56
CA ASP A 65 -22.63 -9.16 -1.57
C ASP A 65 -21.72 -9.08 -0.35
N CYS A 66 -21.76 -7.98 0.42
CA CYS A 66 -20.88 -7.78 1.57
C CYS A 66 -21.56 -6.99 2.70
N GLY A 67 -21.56 -7.55 3.91
CA GLY A 67 -22.04 -6.90 5.12
C GLY A 67 -21.01 -5.96 5.73
N PHE A 68 -21.49 -4.96 6.51
CA PHE A 68 -20.59 -4.03 7.19
C PHE A 68 -19.61 -4.72 8.15
N VAL A 69 -20.07 -5.73 8.89
CA VAL A 69 -19.25 -6.48 9.84
C VAL A 69 -18.15 -7.27 9.12
N GLU A 70 -18.47 -7.86 7.98
CA GLU A 70 -17.51 -8.59 7.14
C GLU A 70 -16.44 -7.65 6.61
N TRP A 71 -16.86 -6.47 6.11
CA TRP A 71 -15.92 -5.46 5.66
C TRP A 71 -14.99 -4.98 6.77
N VAL A 72 -15.52 -4.62 7.96
CA VAL A 72 -14.70 -4.21 9.11
C VAL A 72 -13.73 -5.32 9.51
N ARG A 73 -14.20 -6.58 9.54
CA ARG A 73 -13.35 -7.73 9.85
C ARG A 73 -12.23 -7.91 8.82
N SER A 74 -12.48 -7.60 7.54
CA SER A 74 -11.46 -7.65 6.50
C SER A 74 -10.35 -6.60 6.67
N LEU A 75 -10.61 -5.51 7.39
CA LEU A 75 -9.62 -4.48 7.67
C LEU A 75 -8.70 -4.82 8.87
N ILE A 76 -9.06 -5.85 9.67
CA ILE A 76 -8.28 -6.26 10.83
C ILE A 76 -7.08 -7.08 10.37
N GLY A 77 -5.87 -6.74 10.85
CA GLY A 77 -4.63 -7.48 10.58
C GLY A 77 -3.44 -6.57 10.28
N LYS A 78 -2.35 -7.18 9.80
CA LYS A 78 -1.15 -6.43 9.40
C LYS A 78 -1.42 -5.75 8.06
N ASN A 79 -1.65 -4.46 8.07
CA ASN A 79 -1.91 -3.68 6.86
C ASN A 79 -0.82 -2.65 6.63
N VAL A 80 -0.48 -2.45 5.36
CA VAL A 80 0.36 -1.35 4.87
C VAL A 80 -0.56 -0.39 4.13
N TYR A 81 -0.59 0.85 4.55
CA TYR A 81 -1.46 1.88 3.98
C TYR A 81 -0.70 2.74 2.98
N GLN A 82 -1.32 3.08 1.87
CA GLN A 82 -0.66 3.84 0.80
C GLN A 82 -0.20 5.24 1.25
N TYR A 83 -0.97 5.92 2.07
CA TYR A 83 -0.71 7.31 2.46
C TYR A 83 -0.54 7.53 3.96
N PHE A 84 -0.62 6.48 4.74
CA PHE A 84 -0.49 6.58 6.18
C PHE A 84 0.71 5.76 6.67
N ALA A 85 1.64 6.45 7.33
CA ALA A 85 2.69 5.84 8.12
C ALA A 85 2.64 6.45 9.52
N ALA A 86 2.82 5.63 10.54
CA ALA A 86 2.74 6.10 11.92
C ALA A 86 3.90 7.03 12.31
N ASP A 87 5.05 6.84 11.65
CA ASP A 87 6.26 7.64 11.78
C ASP A 87 6.26 8.92 10.92
N ASP A 88 5.39 8.98 9.88
CA ASP A 88 5.19 10.17 9.05
C ASP A 88 3.72 10.35 8.68
N PRO A 89 2.89 10.95 9.54
CA PRO A 89 1.48 11.22 9.26
C PRO A 89 1.26 12.43 8.34
N GLY A 90 2.32 13.17 7.97
CA GLY A 90 2.23 14.42 7.18
C GLY A 90 1.47 14.28 5.87
N PRO A 91 1.80 13.31 4.99
CA PRO A 91 1.10 13.11 3.71
C PRO A 91 -0.40 12.84 3.88
N TRP A 92 -0.76 12.04 4.88
CA TRP A 92 -2.17 11.72 5.18
C TRP A 92 -2.95 12.95 5.65
N LEU A 93 -2.35 13.76 6.53
CA LEU A 93 -2.95 15.02 7.02
C LEU A 93 -3.14 16.04 5.88
N SER A 94 -2.19 16.11 4.94
CA SER A 94 -2.30 16.97 3.76
C SER A 94 -3.47 16.56 2.87
N LEU A 95 -3.65 15.27 2.62
CA LEU A 95 -4.78 14.74 1.86
C LEU A 95 -6.14 15.01 2.52
N LEU A 96 -6.20 14.96 3.86
CA LEU A 96 -7.42 15.31 4.58
C LEU A 96 -7.75 16.80 4.42
N LYS A 97 -6.77 17.69 4.56
CA LYS A 97 -6.96 19.13 4.36
C LYS A 97 -7.46 19.45 2.94
N GLU A 98 -6.84 18.87 1.93
CA GLU A 98 -7.24 19.07 0.54
C GLU A 98 -8.69 18.63 0.28
N LYS A 99 -9.10 17.49 0.79
CA LYS A 99 -10.49 16.99 0.67
C LYS A 99 -11.51 17.85 1.40
N VAL A 100 -11.14 18.49 2.49
CA VAL A 100 -12.00 19.42 3.21
C VAL A 100 -12.13 20.73 2.43
N THR A 101 -11.01 21.25 1.92
CA THR A 101 -11.00 22.52 1.16
C THR A 101 -11.70 22.40 -0.20
N SER A 102 -11.64 21.25 -0.86
CA SER A 102 -12.30 21.03 -2.16
C SER A 102 -13.82 20.81 -2.07
N ARG A 103 -14.38 20.73 -0.86
CA ARG A 103 -15.83 20.60 -0.61
C ARG A 103 -16.49 21.90 -0.13
N LEU A 104 -15.69 22.94 0.09
CA LEU A 104 -16.14 24.31 0.39
C LEU A 104 -16.10 25.17 -0.89
#